data_107ac0f73afa3a23e456fcb8c8ffd2ab
#
_entry.id   107ac0f73afa3a23e456fcb8c8ffd2ab
#
_cell.length_a   1.000
_cell.length_b   1.000
_cell.length_c   1.000
_cell.angle_alpha   90.00
_cell.angle_beta   90.00
_cell.angle_gamma   90.00
#
_symmetry.space_group_name_H-M   'P 1'
#
loop_
_entity.id
_entity.type
_entity.pdbx_description
1 polymer ?
#
loop_
_entity_poly.entity_id
_entity_poly.type
_entity_poly.pdbx_seq_one_letter_code
_entity_poly.pdbx_strand_id
1 'polypeptide(L)'
;WGKCLNQPVGKLLGTYRDKCAIYGSGGWISYTIDELVAEVTDYVSRGFQAVKIKVGNPDWRKDLERLRIVREAVGNQVNIMMDANQGMKLPSALQLAKVAQDLNIFWFEEPLHHQDFEGYKALKQQAGISLAMGEREYDTLPLVELLKRNALDIWQPDILRIGGVEAWRESALLANSHHIPVLPHYYKDYDVPLVCSIPNGVGVESFDWIDPLIDNPMTVKDGFAYPHQGAGWGFNFVDDTLELIF
;
A
#
# COMPACT_ATOMS: atom_id res chain seq x y z
N TRP A 1 -3.64 26.29 3.06
CA TRP A 1 -2.28 26.69 3.41
C TRP A 1 -1.39 26.74 2.16
N GLY A 2 -1.15 25.61 1.46
CA GLY A 2 -0.33 25.57 0.24
C GLY A 2 -0.77 26.54 -0.85
N LYS A 3 -2.08 26.56 -1.16
CA LYS A 3 -2.65 27.50 -2.14
C LYS A 3 -2.46 28.98 -1.73
N CYS A 4 -2.65 29.31 -0.45
CA CYS A 4 -2.42 30.68 0.06
C CYS A 4 -0.97 31.14 -0.05
N LEU A 5 -0.01 30.23 0.15
CA LEU A 5 1.43 30.52 0.08
C LEU A 5 2.03 30.29 -1.32
N ASN A 6 1.22 29.85 -2.27
CA ASN A 6 1.65 29.40 -3.60
C ASN A 6 2.81 28.38 -3.52
N GLN A 7 2.69 27.40 -2.64
CA GLN A 7 3.68 26.34 -2.42
C GLN A 7 3.03 24.95 -2.47
N PRO A 8 3.74 23.93 -2.99
CA PRO A 8 3.30 22.52 -2.87
C PRO A 8 3.26 22.09 -1.40
N VAL A 9 2.28 21.23 -1.05
CA VAL A 9 2.16 20.65 0.29
C VAL A 9 3.44 19.94 0.71
N GLY A 10 4.06 19.16 -0.17
CA GLY A 10 5.31 18.46 0.12
C GLY A 10 6.43 19.37 0.61
N LYS A 11 6.56 20.59 0.04
CA LYS A 11 7.53 21.58 0.51
C LYS A 11 7.21 22.14 1.89
N LEU A 12 5.93 22.38 2.16
CA LEU A 12 5.48 22.89 3.46
C LEU A 12 5.66 21.87 4.59
N LEU A 13 5.60 20.58 4.26
CA LEU A 13 5.82 19.48 5.20
C LEU A 13 7.30 19.14 5.42
N GLY A 14 8.20 19.71 4.63
CA GLY A 14 9.64 19.48 4.71
C GLY A 14 10.07 18.30 3.84
N THR A 15 10.37 18.53 2.58
CA THR A 15 10.80 17.52 1.60
C THR A 15 12.06 16.79 2.08
N TYR A 16 11.97 15.48 2.30
CA TYR A 16 13.08 14.59 2.63
C TYR A 16 13.70 13.97 1.37
N ARG A 17 12.85 13.69 0.37
CA ARG A 17 13.25 13.16 -0.94
C ARG A 17 12.36 13.71 -2.05
N ASP A 18 12.83 13.62 -3.29
CA ASP A 18 12.17 14.17 -4.48
C ASP A 18 11.28 13.17 -5.21
N LYS A 19 11.34 11.90 -4.84
CA LYS A 19 10.52 10.81 -5.39
C LYS A 19 10.40 9.65 -4.41
N CYS A 20 9.41 8.80 -4.60
CA CYS A 20 9.28 7.53 -3.89
C CYS A 20 8.92 6.39 -4.86
N ALA A 21 9.13 5.14 -4.44
CA ALA A 21 8.68 3.98 -5.19
C ALA A 21 7.14 3.97 -5.28
N ILE A 22 6.63 3.31 -6.31
CA ILE A 22 5.18 3.11 -6.49
C ILE A 22 4.93 1.69 -6.98
N TYR A 23 3.87 1.05 -6.47
CA TYR A 23 3.47 -0.29 -6.90
C TYR A 23 2.04 -0.31 -7.43
N GLY A 24 1.79 -1.16 -8.45
CA GLY A 24 0.46 -1.39 -8.98
C GLY A 24 -0.35 -2.30 -8.07
N SER A 25 -1.58 -1.92 -7.74
CA SER A 25 -2.46 -2.67 -6.86
C SER A 25 -3.75 -3.09 -7.56
N GLY A 26 -4.06 -4.39 -7.49
CA GLY A 26 -5.23 -4.98 -8.14
C GLY A 26 -5.30 -6.48 -7.88
N GLY A 27 -5.44 -7.28 -8.94
CA GLY A 27 -5.45 -8.73 -8.88
C GLY A 27 -6.60 -9.28 -8.07
N TRP A 28 -7.81 -8.76 -8.27
CA TRP A 28 -9.01 -9.13 -7.50
C TRP A 28 -9.27 -10.63 -7.48
N ILE A 29 -9.80 -11.14 -6.36
CA ILE A 29 -10.14 -12.57 -6.20
C ILE A 29 -11.16 -13.03 -7.25
N SER A 30 -12.01 -12.13 -7.71
CA SER A 30 -13.02 -12.40 -8.74
C SER A 30 -12.47 -12.53 -10.17
N TYR A 31 -11.22 -12.10 -10.39
CA TYR A 31 -10.59 -12.19 -11.71
C TYR A 31 -10.32 -13.61 -12.13
N THR A 32 -10.57 -13.86 -13.42
CA THR A 32 -9.99 -15.02 -14.12
C THR A 32 -8.47 -14.92 -14.14
N ILE A 33 -7.81 -16.01 -14.44
CA ILE A 33 -6.34 -16.01 -14.58
C ILE A 33 -5.88 -15.08 -15.69
N ASP A 34 -6.59 -15.03 -16.81
CA ASP A 34 -6.25 -14.16 -17.94
C ASP A 34 -6.37 -12.67 -17.57
N GLU A 35 -7.43 -12.28 -16.86
CA GLU A 35 -7.58 -10.91 -16.35
C GLU A 35 -6.47 -10.55 -15.35
N LEU A 36 -6.14 -11.46 -14.44
CA LEU A 36 -5.07 -11.27 -13.47
C LEU A 36 -3.72 -11.06 -14.17
N VAL A 37 -3.36 -11.93 -15.12
CA VAL A 37 -2.11 -11.83 -15.88
C VAL A 37 -2.07 -10.55 -16.71
N ALA A 38 -3.17 -10.21 -17.38
CA ALA A 38 -3.27 -8.99 -18.18
C ALA A 38 -3.01 -7.74 -17.33
N GLU A 39 -3.63 -7.63 -16.13
CA GLU A 39 -3.45 -6.47 -15.25
C GLU A 39 -2.02 -6.38 -14.72
N VAL A 40 -1.44 -7.46 -14.18
CA VAL A 40 -0.07 -7.38 -13.62
C VAL A 40 0.99 -7.13 -14.69
N THR A 41 0.79 -7.63 -15.91
CA THR A 41 1.70 -7.35 -17.04
C THR A 41 1.53 -5.93 -17.57
N ASP A 42 0.31 -5.37 -17.54
CA ASP A 42 0.08 -3.94 -17.83
C ASP A 42 0.86 -3.05 -16.86
N TYR A 43 0.76 -3.29 -15.55
CA TYR A 43 1.57 -2.54 -14.57
C TYR A 43 3.06 -2.60 -14.89
N VAL A 44 3.60 -3.78 -15.17
CA VAL A 44 5.02 -3.93 -15.52
C VAL A 44 5.36 -3.16 -16.81
N SER A 45 4.50 -3.21 -17.83
CA SER A 45 4.69 -2.47 -19.08
C SER A 45 4.70 -0.95 -18.90
N ARG A 46 3.96 -0.44 -17.91
CA ARG A 46 3.92 0.96 -17.50
C ARG A 46 5.10 1.37 -16.60
N GLY A 47 6.04 0.45 -16.33
CA GLY A 47 7.27 0.72 -15.57
C GLY A 47 7.19 0.47 -14.07
N PHE A 48 6.12 -0.13 -13.56
CA PHE A 48 6.03 -0.55 -12.16
C PHE A 48 7.02 -1.69 -11.88
N GLN A 49 7.74 -1.60 -10.77
CA GLN A 49 8.69 -2.63 -10.32
C GLN A 49 8.12 -3.52 -9.22
N ALA A 50 6.88 -3.31 -8.87
CA ALA A 50 6.17 -4.08 -7.86
C ALA A 50 4.67 -4.12 -8.15
N VAL A 51 4.03 -5.24 -7.82
CA VAL A 51 2.59 -5.46 -7.98
C VAL A 51 2.01 -6.12 -6.74
N LYS A 52 0.81 -5.72 -6.34
CA LYS A 52 0.05 -6.33 -5.25
C LYS A 52 -1.19 -7.01 -5.80
N ILE A 53 -1.46 -8.24 -5.37
CA ILE A 53 -2.66 -9.01 -5.75
C ILE A 53 -3.45 -9.43 -4.52
N LYS A 54 -4.75 -9.59 -4.70
CA LYS A 54 -5.66 -10.06 -3.65
C LYS A 54 -5.59 -11.58 -3.50
N VAL A 55 -5.54 -12.00 -2.23
CA VAL A 55 -5.59 -13.39 -1.75
C VAL A 55 -6.66 -13.50 -0.66
N GLY A 56 -6.83 -14.66 -0.04
CA GLY A 56 -7.82 -14.88 1.01
C GLY A 56 -9.00 -15.75 0.55
N ASN A 57 -8.80 -16.57 -0.48
CA ASN A 57 -9.76 -17.61 -0.83
C ASN A 57 -9.98 -18.57 0.36
N PRO A 58 -11.18 -19.11 0.54
CA PRO A 58 -11.44 -20.16 1.54
C PRO A 58 -10.48 -21.35 1.42
N ASP A 59 -10.09 -21.71 0.21
CA ASP A 59 -8.99 -22.63 -0.06
C ASP A 59 -7.73 -21.83 -0.48
N TRP A 60 -6.79 -21.65 0.44
CA TRP A 60 -5.55 -20.92 0.23
C TRP A 60 -4.66 -21.49 -0.90
N ARG A 61 -4.90 -22.75 -1.34
CA ARG A 61 -4.17 -23.34 -2.47
C ARG A 61 -4.47 -22.65 -3.79
N LYS A 62 -5.69 -22.11 -3.92
CA LYS A 62 -6.05 -21.28 -5.08
C LYS A 62 -5.25 -19.98 -5.09
N ASP A 63 -5.02 -19.37 -3.92
CA ASP A 63 -4.18 -18.19 -3.81
C ASP A 63 -2.73 -18.49 -4.18
N LEU A 64 -2.20 -19.62 -3.71
CA LEU A 64 -0.85 -20.07 -4.08
C LEU A 64 -0.70 -20.27 -5.60
N GLU A 65 -1.68 -20.86 -6.26
CA GLU A 65 -1.66 -21.02 -7.71
C GLU A 65 -1.65 -19.67 -8.43
N ARG A 66 -2.51 -18.73 -8.00
CA ARG A 66 -2.53 -17.35 -8.52
C ARG A 66 -1.17 -16.66 -8.36
N LEU A 67 -0.55 -16.77 -7.20
CA LEU A 67 0.78 -16.20 -6.93
C LEU A 67 1.86 -16.81 -7.84
N ARG A 68 1.82 -18.12 -8.10
CA ARG A 68 2.76 -18.78 -9.02
C ARG A 68 2.61 -18.26 -10.46
N ILE A 69 1.37 -18.17 -10.93
CA ILE A 69 1.07 -17.66 -12.28
C ILE A 69 1.53 -16.21 -12.42
N VAL A 70 1.28 -15.37 -11.41
CA VAL A 70 1.77 -13.97 -11.41
C VAL A 70 3.29 -13.94 -11.43
N ARG A 71 3.97 -14.77 -10.61
CA ARG A 71 5.44 -14.82 -10.61
C ARG A 71 6.00 -15.24 -11.97
N GLU A 72 5.39 -16.21 -12.64
CA GLU A 72 5.76 -16.61 -14.00
C GLU A 72 5.57 -15.47 -15.02
N ALA A 73 4.44 -14.74 -14.90
CA ALA A 73 4.10 -13.65 -15.82
C ALA A 73 5.02 -12.42 -15.67
N VAL A 74 5.35 -12.01 -14.44
CA VAL A 74 6.12 -10.77 -14.20
C VAL A 74 7.63 -11.00 -14.05
N GLY A 75 8.07 -12.27 -13.93
CA GLY A 75 9.48 -12.63 -13.75
C GLY A 75 10.02 -12.34 -12.36
N ASN A 76 11.29 -12.66 -12.12
CA ASN A 76 11.91 -12.63 -10.79
C ASN A 76 12.35 -11.23 -10.30
N GLN A 77 12.35 -10.23 -11.16
CA GLN A 77 12.82 -8.87 -10.84
C GLN A 77 11.69 -7.99 -10.26
N VAL A 78 10.43 -8.36 -10.49
CA VAL A 78 9.27 -7.63 -9.99
C VAL A 78 8.91 -8.12 -8.59
N ASN A 79 8.78 -7.20 -7.63
CA ASN A 79 8.30 -7.54 -6.30
C ASN A 79 6.80 -7.87 -6.36
N ILE A 80 6.42 -8.98 -5.73
CA ILE A 80 5.00 -9.35 -5.58
C ILE A 80 4.61 -9.19 -4.12
N MET A 81 3.50 -8.52 -3.88
CA MET A 81 2.85 -8.42 -2.59
C MET A 81 1.51 -9.14 -2.63
N MET A 82 1.08 -9.67 -1.52
CA MET A 82 -0.23 -10.30 -1.38
C MET A 82 -1.03 -9.66 -0.26
N ASP A 83 -2.34 -9.46 -0.49
CA ASP A 83 -3.25 -8.81 0.44
C ASP A 83 -4.51 -9.65 0.62
N ALA A 84 -4.78 -10.05 1.86
CA ALA A 84 -5.95 -10.87 2.19
C ALA A 84 -7.14 -10.06 2.70
N ASN A 85 -7.04 -8.76 2.88
CA ASN A 85 -8.10 -7.90 3.42
C ASN A 85 -8.86 -8.57 4.59
N GLN A 86 -8.11 -9.13 5.55
CA GLN A 86 -8.61 -9.83 6.74
C GLN A 86 -9.38 -11.14 6.46
N GLY A 87 -9.29 -11.67 5.24
CA GLY A 87 -10.07 -12.84 4.80
C GLY A 87 -9.62 -14.19 5.37
N MET A 88 -8.50 -14.25 6.11
CA MET A 88 -7.94 -15.54 6.53
C MET A 88 -8.01 -15.75 8.04
N LYS A 89 -7.79 -17.02 8.44
CA LYS A 89 -7.54 -17.43 9.82
C LYS A 89 -6.08 -17.81 9.97
N LEU A 90 -5.55 -17.69 11.19
CA LEU A 90 -4.12 -17.92 11.47
C LEU A 90 -3.58 -19.24 10.86
N PRO A 91 -4.25 -20.42 10.96
CA PRO A 91 -3.71 -21.63 10.37
C PRO A 91 -3.55 -21.58 8.85
N SER A 92 -4.54 -21.02 8.11
CA SER A 92 -4.46 -20.88 6.65
C SER A 92 -3.46 -19.81 6.23
N ALA A 93 -3.39 -18.68 6.96
CA ALA A 93 -2.39 -17.65 6.73
C ALA A 93 -0.96 -18.19 6.90
N LEU A 94 -0.70 -18.99 7.94
CA LEU A 94 0.58 -19.67 8.15
C LEU A 94 0.93 -20.65 7.02
N GLN A 95 -0.05 -21.43 6.54
CA GLN A 95 0.18 -22.35 5.43
C GLN A 95 0.53 -21.59 4.14
N LEU A 96 -0.25 -20.58 3.78
CA LEU A 96 0.02 -19.76 2.60
C LEU A 96 1.38 -19.06 2.71
N ALA A 97 1.66 -18.39 3.83
CA ALA A 97 2.91 -17.68 4.05
C ALA A 97 4.14 -18.59 3.90
N LYS A 98 4.08 -19.80 4.48
CA LYS A 98 5.18 -20.76 4.41
C LYS A 98 5.50 -21.20 2.98
N VAL A 99 4.47 -21.49 2.16
CA VAL A 99 4.70 -21.95 0.78
C VAL A 99 4.96 -20.78 -0.17
N ALA A 100 4.52 -19.57 0.16
CA ALA A 100 4.77 -18.36 -0.62
C ALA A 100 6.21 -17.84 -0.50
N GLN A 101 7.00 -18.32 0.49
CA GLN A 101 8.42 -17.98 0.60
C GLN A 101 9.21 -18.34 -0.67
N ASP A 102 8.93 -19.50 -1.27
CA ASP A 102 9.58 -19.96 -2.49
C ASP A 102 9.28 -19.07 -3.71
N LEU A 103 8.25 -18.23 -3.61
CA LEU A 103 7.85 -17.29 -4.64
C LEU A 103 8.44 -15.88 -4.43
N ASN A 104 9.29 -15.70 -3.41
CA ASN A 104 9.89 -14.41 -3.07
C ASN A 104 8.85 -13.29 -2.94
N ILE A 105 7.79 -13.55 -2.13
CA ILE A 105 6.75 -12.56 -1.84
C ILE A 105 7.30 -11.51 -0.89
N PHE A 106 7.12 -10.23 -1.23
CA PHE A 106 7.72 -9.12 -0.51
C PHE A 106 7.03 -8.82 0.82
N TRP A 107 5.67 -8.84 0.85
CA TRP A 107 4.91 -8.80 2.11
C TRP A 107 3.57 -9.51 2.00
N PHE A 108 3.00 -9.81 3.16
CA PHE A 108 1.64 -10.29 3.35
C PHE A 108 0.83 -9.22 4.11
N GLU A 109 -0.11 -8.59 3.41
CA GLU A 109 -0.97 -7.52 3.91
C GLU A 109 -2.26 -8.08 4.48
N GLU A 110 -2.67 -7.54 5.61
CA GLU A 110 -3.90 -7.87 6.34
C GLU A 110 -4.32 -9.36 6.28
N PRO A 111 -3.44 -10.32 6.64
CA PRO A 111 -3.82 -11.73 6.64
C PRO A 111 -4.96 -12.07 7.61
N LEU A 112 -5.03 -11.39 8.75
CA LEU A 112 -5.96 -11.62 9.85
C LEU A 112 -6.78 -10.36 10.14
N HIS A 113 -7.84 -10.50 10.96
CA HIS A 113 -8.57 -9.34 11.45
C HIS A 113 -7.62 -8.32 12.09
N HIS A 114 -7.79 -7.03 11.79
CA HIS A 114 -6.86 -5.96 12.19
C HIS A 114 -6.63 -5.86 13.70
N GLN A 115 -7.59 -6.29 14.54
CA GLN A 115 -7.49 -6.31 16.01
C GLN A 115 -6.95 -7.63 16.57
N ASP A 116 -6.61 -8.62 15.74
CA ASP A 116 -6.00 -9.88 16.21
C ASP A 116 -4.49 -9.74 16.43
N PHE A 117 -4.10 -8.85 17.33
CA PHE A 117 -2.69 -8.54 17.61
C PHE A 117 -1.86 -9.76 18.01
N GLU A 118 -2.45 -10.72 18.74
CA GLU A 118 -1.74 -11.96 19.11
C GLU A 118 -1.60 -12.90 17.90
N GLY A 119 -2.59 -12.94 17.00
CA GLY A 119 -2.48 -13.65 15.73
C GLY A 119 -1.39 -13.06 14.84
N TYR A 120 -1.30 -11.74 14.69
CA TYR A 120 -0.21 -11.06 13.97
C TYR A 120 1.16 -11.37 14.57
N LYS A 121 1.30 -11.34 15.89
CA LYS A 121 2.53 -11.74 16.59
C LYS A 121 2.92 -13.17 16.27
N ALA A 122 1.97 -14.11 16.40
CA ALA A 122 2.20 -15.52 16.12
C ALA A 122 2.57 -15.77 14.66
N LEU A 123 1.89 -15.07 13.73
CA LEU A 123 2.18 -15.17 12.31
C LEU A 123 3.58 -14.65 11.99
N LYS A 124 3.95 -13.46 12.47
CA LYS A 124 5.28 -12.89 12.27
C LYS A 124 6.41 -13.79 12.75
N GLN A 125 6.23 -14.45 13.88
CA GLN A 125 7.25 -15.37 14.44
C GLN A 125 7.45 -16.64 13.60
N GLN A 126 6.48 -17.03 12.79
CA GLN A 126 6.46 -18.34 12.13
C GLN A 126 6.43 -18.26 10.61
N ALA A 127 5.99 -17.15 10.03
CA ALA A 127 5.71 -17.04 8.61
C ALA A 127 6.94 -16.84 7.72
N GLY A 128 8.01 -16.21 8.26
CA GLY A 128 9.20 -15.87 7.47
C GLY A 128 8.95 -14.90 6.31
N ILE A 129 7.85 -14.16 6.38
CA ILE A 129 7.41 -13.15 5.40
C ILE A 129 7.11 -11.84 6.15
N SER A 130 7.42 -10.69 5.57
CA SER A 130 7.06 -9.39 6.15
C SER A 130 5.55 -9.21 6.23
N LEU A 131 5.06 -8.67 7.35
CA LEU A 131 3.66 -8.37 7.56
C LEU A 131 3.38 -6.88 7.41
N ALA A 132 2.35 -6.54 6.63
CA ALA A 132 1.89 -5.19 6.40
C ALA A 132 0.45 -5.02 6.85
N MET A 133 0.13 -3.89 7.47
CA MET A 133 -1.23 -3.47 7.79
C MET A 133 -1.30 -2.01 8.22
N GLY A 134 -2.51 -1.48 8.36
CA GLY A 134 -2.76 -0.12 8.87
C GLY A 134 -3.92 0.60 8.20
N GLU A 135 -4.38 0.13 7.05
CA GLU A 135 -5.44 0.77 6.28
C GLU A 135 -6.77 0.92 7.03
N ARG A 136 -7.02 0.06 8.01
CA ARG A 136 -8.27 0.00 8.79
C ARG A 136 -8.26 0.86 10.05
N GLU A 137 -7.14 1.52 10.32
CA GLU A 137 -6.94 2.16 11.61
C GLU A 137 -7.38 3.64 11.56
N TYR A 138 -8.12 4.05 12.61
CA TYR A 138 -8.67 5.40 12.75
C TYR A 138 -7.89 6.25 13.78
N ASP A 139 -6.91 5.64 14.44
CA ASP A 139 -5.99 6.29 15.37
C ASP A 139 -4.67 5.52 15.48
N THR A 140 -3.76 5.97 16.33
CA THR A 140 -2.41 5.38 16.52
C THR A 140 -2.36 4.25 17.54
N LEU A 141 -3.43 3.94 18.28
CA LEU A 141 -3.42 2.92 19.35
C LEU A 141 -3.14 1.51 18.80
N PRO A 142 -3.74 1.07 17.68
CA PRO A 142 -3.40 -0.22 17.10
C PRO A 142 -1.93 -0.33 16.70
N LEU A 143 -1.33 0.73 16.15
CA LEU A 143 0.10 0.75 15.85
C LEU A 143 0.94 0.54 17.11
N VAL A 144 0.62 1.24 18.21
CA VAL A 144 1.28 1.04 19.51
C VAL A 144 1.21 -0.40 19.97
N GLU A 145 0.06 -1.05 19.86
CA GLU A 145 -0.13 -2.45 20.28
C GLU A 145 0.67 -3.44 19.39
N LEU A 146 0.75 -3.19 18.09
CA LEU A 146 1.55 -3.98 17.15
C LEU A 146 3.05 -3.82 17.42
N LEU A 147 3.51 -2.60 17.64
CA LEU A 147 4.93 -2.30 17.95
C LEU A 147 5.37 -2.95 19.25
N LYS A 148 4.58 -2.83 20.33
CA LYS A 148 4.85 -3.49 21.62
C LYS A 148 5.01 -5.00 21.49
N ARG A 149 4.29 -5.64 20.57
CA ARG A 149 4.32 -7.08 20.33
C ARG A 149 5.34 -7.51 19.29
N ASN A 150 6.03 -6.56 18.65
CA ASN A 150 6.85 -6.84 17.46
C ASN A 150 6.06 -7.64 16.40
N ALA A 151 4.86 -7.17 16.05
CA ALA A 151 3.89 -7.88 15.23
C ALA A 151 3.70 -7.27 13.84
N LEU A 152 4.53 -6.29 13.44
CA LEU A 152 4.43 -5.56 12.19
C LEU A 152 5.81 -5.34 11.58
N ASP A 153 5.87 -5.31 10.24
CA ASP A 153 7.07 -4.95 9.47
C ASP A 153 6.88 -3.70 8.61
N ILE A 154 5.64 -3.41 8.19
CA ILE A 154 5.30 -2.29 7.31
C ILE A 154 4.01 -1.65 7.80
N TRP A 155 4.04 -0.33 8.00
CA TRP A 155 2.86 0.44 8.38
C TRP A 155 2.20 1.07 7.16
N GLN A 156 0.88 0.89 7.01
CA GLN A 156 0.10 1.31 5.84
C GLN A 156 -1.08 2.22 6.22
N PRO A 157 -0.82 3.43 6.74
CA PRO A 157 -1.90 4.33 7.14
C PRO A 157 -2.68 4.83 5.93
N ASP A 158 -3.99 4.87 6.04
CA ASP A 158 -4.87 5.56 5.09
C ASP A 158 -5.14 6.98 5.56
N ILE A 159 -4.80 7.98 4.74
CA ILE A 159 -4.88 9.40 5.13
C ILE A 159 -6.30 9.84 5.50
N LEU A 160 -7.33 9.27 4.86
CA LEU A 160 -8.72 9.64 5.14
C LEU A 160 -9.26 8.95 6.39
N ARG A 161 -8.83 7.72 6.66
CA ARG A 161 -9.28 6.95 7.82
C ARG A 161 -8.58 7.39 9.10
N ILE A 162 -7.27 7.58 9.06
CA ILE A 162 -6.48 7.89 10.26
C ILE A 162 -6.70 9.33 10.80
N GLY A 163 -7.44 10.17 10.08
CA GLY A 163 -7.78 11.52 10.54
C GLY A 163 -6.99 12.66 9.89
N GLY A 164 -6.46 12.43 8.68
CA GLY A 164 -5.81 13.47 7.87
C GLY A 164 -4.30 13.58 8.09
N VAL A 165 -3.72 14.66 7.59
CA VAL A 165 -2.27 14.85 7.48
C VAL A 165 -1.54 14.78 8.83
N GLU A 166 -2.09 15.39 9.87
CA GLU A 166 -1.46 15.44 11.20
C GLU A 166 -1.36 14.04 11.81
N ALA A 167 -2.49 13.34 11.93
CA ALA A 167 -2.55 11.98 12.49
C ALA A 167 -1.74 10.97 11.64
N TRP A 168 -1.76 11.12 10.31
CA TRP A 168 -0.93 10.32 9.42
C TRP A 168 0.57 10.51 9.73
N ARG A 169 1.02 11.76 9.87
CA ARG A 169 2.43 12.07 10.19
C ARG A 169 2.82 11.61 11.60
N GLU A 170 1.95 11.77 12.58
CA GLU A 170 2.18 11.27 13.94
C GLU A 170 2.38 9.74 13.94
N SER A 171 1.53 9.01 13.22
CA SER A 171 1.68 7.56 13.09
C SER A 171 2.97 7.16 12.37
N ALA A 172 3.34 7.91 11.32
CA ALA A 172 4.58 7.68 10.57
C ALA A 172 5.83 7.96 11.42
N LEU A 173 5.83 9.00 12.26
CA LEU A 173 6.93 9.29 13.19
C LEU A 173 7.04 8.23 14.29
N LEU A 174 5.90 7.74 14.81
CA LEU A 174 5.88 6.63 15.75
C LEU A 174 6.47 5.37 15.11
N ALA A 175 6.05 5.02 13.90
CA ALA A 175 6.62 3.90 13.14
C ALA A 175 8.14 4.07 12.94
N ASN A 176 8.60 5.29 12.61
CA ASN A 176 10.01 5.61 12.43
C ASN A 176 10.84 5.36 13.69
N SER A 177 10.31 5.67 14.87
CA SER A 177 11.01 5.43 16.14
C SER A 177 11.26 3.96 16.44
N HIS A 178 10.55 3.06 15.74
CA HIS A 178 10.70 1.61 15.78
C HIS A 178 11.33 1.01 14.50
N HIS A 179 11.88 1.87 13.63
CA HIS A 179 12.46 1.48 12.33
C HIS A 179 11.47 0.77 11.37
N ILE A 180 10.17 1.05 11.51
CA ILE A 180 9.14 0.51 10.63
C ILE A 180 8.96 1.43 9.42
N PRO A 181 9.10 0.92 8.18
CA PRO A 181 8.82 1.67 6.96
C PRO A 181 7.33 1.96 6.80
N VAL A 182 7.02 3.05 6.09
CA VAL A 182 5.66 3.49 5.77
C VAL A 182 5.44 3.38 4.26
N LEU A 183 4.37 2.66 3.89
CA LEU A 183 3.82 2.57 2.54
C LEU A 183 2.30 2.72 2.64
N PRO A 184 1.76 3.95 2.55
CA PRO A 184 0.34 4.22 2.80
C PRO A 184 -0.59 3.55 1.81
N HIS A 185 -1.85 3.42 2.22
CA HIS A 185 -2.93 2.83 1.47
C HIS A 185 -3.58 3.83 0.53
N TYR A 186 -3.76 3.46 -0.74
CA TYR A 186 -4.73 3.90 -1.73
C TYR A 186 -4.46 5.25 -2.43
N TYR A 187 -4.31 6.38 -1.74
CA TYR A 187 -4.45 7.74 -2.30
C TYR A 187 -3.12 8.30 -2.82
N LYS A 188 -2.56 7.72 -3.90
CA LYS A 188 -1.22 8.07 -4.43
C LYS A 188 -0.97 9.59 -4.54
N ASP A 189 -1.94 10.37 -5.00
CA ASP A 189 -1.79 11.81 -5.23
C ASP A 189 -1.67 12.62 -3.94
N TYR A 190 -2.27 12.15 -2.84
CA TYR A 190 -2.06 12.67 -1.49
C TYR A 190 -0.84 12.07 -0.81
N ASP A 191 -0.56 10.80 -1.04
CA ASP A 191 0.44 10.03 -0.30
C ASP A 191 1.86 10.33 -0.75
N VAL A 192 2.09 10.57 -2.06
CA VAL A 192 3.45 10.84 -2.58
C VAL A 192 4.12 12.03 -1.88
N PRO A 193 3.50 13.22 -1.75
CA PRO A 193 4.11 14.31 -1.00
C PRO A 193 4.30 14.01 0.49
N LEU A 194 3.42 13.22 1.11
CA LEU A 194 3.56 12.79 2.51
C LEU A 194 4.74 11.84 2.70
N VAL A 195 4.82 10.78 1.90
CA VAL A 195 5.92 9.80 1.91
C VAL A 195 7.25 10.47 1.61
N CYS A 196 7.28 11.42 0.69
CA CYS A 196 8.48 12.19 0.39
C CYS A 196 8.88 13.17 1.49
N SER A 197 8.03 13.44 2.48
CA SER A 197 8.31 14.37 3.59
C SER A 197 8.83 13.69 4.86
N ILE A 198 8.93 12.36 4.90
CA ILE A 198 9.34 11.60 6.09
C ILE A 198 10.54 10.68 5.81
N PRO A 199 11.40 10.39 6.81
CA PRO A 199 12.60 9.57 6.60
C PRO A 199 12.30 8.10 6.29
N ASN A 200 11.26 7.51 6.88
CA ASN A 200 10.86 6.11 6.75
C ASN A 200 9.78 5.85 5.70
N GLY A 201 9.39 6.84 4.91
CA GLY A 201 8.50 6.66 3.76
C GLY A 201 9.25 5.99 2.61
N VAL A 202 8.77 4.87 2.09
CA VAL A 202 9.51 4.11 1.06
C VAL A 202 8.77 4.00 -0.27
N GLY A 203 7.45 4.06 -0.27
CA GLY A 203 6.66 3.98 -1.50
C GLY A 203 5.18 4.23 -1.25
N VAL A 204 4.41 4.20 -2.33
CA VAL A 204 2.96 4.42 -2.35
C VAL A 204 2.25 3.36 -3.17
N GLU A 205 0.98 3.16 -2.87
CA GLU A 205 0.07 2.30 -3.61
C GLU A 205 -0.56 3.05 -4.79
N SER A 206 -0.68 2.42 -5.95
CA SER A 206 -1.38 2.95 -7.11
C SER A 206 -2.67 2.21 -7.39
N PHE A 207 -3.77 2.94 -7.27
CA PHE A 207 -5.03 2.64 -7.93
C PHE A 207 -5.36 3.77 -8.90
N ASP A 208 -5.81 3.41 -10.11
CA ASP A 208 -6.11 4.40 -11.16
C ASP A 208 -7.57 4.91 -11.11
N TRP A 209 -8.35 4.49 -10.12
CA TRP A 209 -9.79 4.80 -10.03
C TRP A 209 -10.10 6.26 -9.75
N ILE A 210 -9.19 6.99 -9.11
CA ILE A 210 -9.34 8.41 -8.82
C ILE A 210 -8.85 9.28 -9.99
N ASP A 211 -7.99 8.75 -10.86
CA ASP A 211 -7.37 9.51 -11.95
C ASP A 211 -8.38 10.26 -12.83
N PRO A 212 -9.54 9.68 -13.20
CA PRO A 212 -10.57 10.41 -13.97
C PRO A 212 -11.24 11.56 -13.21
N LEU A 213 -11.10 11.63 -11.89
CA LEU A 213 -11.74 12.63 -11.04
C LEU A 213 -10.86 13.87 -10.82
N ILE A 214 -9.60 13.86 -11.25
CA ILE A 214 -8.65 14.95 -11.04
C ILE A 214 -8.00 15.40 -12.34
N ASP A 215 -7.66 16.70 -12.42
CA ASP A 215 -7.11 17.34 -13.62
C ASP A 215 -5.63 17.00 -13.90
N ASN A 216 -4.91 16.50 -12.90
CA ASN A 216 -3.48 16.22 -12.97
C ASN A 216 -3.12 14.98 -12.14
N PRO A 217 -3.50 13.77 -12.58
CA PRO A 217 -3.20 12.54 -11.85
C PRO A 217 -1.70 12.22 -11.86
N MET A 218 -1.25 11.58 -10.78
CA MET A 218 0.15 11.14 -10.60
C MET A 218 0.53 10.13 -11.68
N THR A 219 1.66 10.36 -12.31
CA THR A 219 2.22 9.43 -13.31
C THR A 219 3.42 8.65 -12.77
N VAL A 220 3.61 7.43 -13.30
CA VAL A 220 4.74 6.58 -12.98
C VAL A 220 5.86 6.81 -13.99
N LYS A 221 7.09 6.93 -13.48
CA LYS A 221 8.28 6.98 -14.31
C LYS A 221 9.37 6.11 -13.70
N ASP A 222 9.78 5.08 -14.43
CA ASP A 222 10.85 4.16 -14.04
C ASP A 222 10.63 3.54 -12.63
N GLY A 223 9.38 3.19 -12.29
CA GLY A 223 8.99 2.63 -10.99
C GLY A 223 8.89 3.63 -9.85
N PHE A 224 8.91 4.94 -10.15
CA PHE A 224 8.82 6.03 -9.17
C PHE A 224 7.66 6.96 -9.46
N ALA A 225 7.13 7.54 -8.38
CA ALA A 225 6.22 8.67 -8.40
C ALA A 225 6.90 9.93 -7.86
N TYR A 226 6.50 11.09 -8.37
CA TYR A 226 7.09 12.39 -8.06
C TYR A 226 6.04 13.32 -7.49
N PRO A 227 6.31 14.03 -6.37
CA PRO A 227 5.35 14.98 -5.82
C PRO A 227 4.98 16.06 -6.83
N HIS A 228 3.69 16.39 -6.91
CA HIS A 228 3.23 17.51 -7.71
C HIS A 228 3.93 18.82 -7.30
N GLN A 229 4.25 19.66 -8.27
CA GLN A 229 4.93 20.93 -8.06
C GLN A 229 3.98 22.14 -7.96
N GLY A 230 2.68 21.93 -8.24
CA GLY A 230 1.64 22.95 -8.13
C GLY A 230 1.32 23.36 -6.69
N ALA A 231 0.70 24.50 -6.50
CA ALA A 231 0.28 24.99 -5.18
C ALA A 231 -0.76 24.05 -4.53
N GLY A 232 -0.64 23.83 -3.23
CA GLY A 232 -1.48 22.88 -2.51
C GLY A 232 -1.09 21.44 -2.83
N TRP A 233 -2.05 20.58 -3.13
CA TRP A 233 -1.81 19.20 -3.54
C TRP A 233 -1.34 19.07 -5.00
N GLY A 234 -1.45 20.14 -5.81
CA GLY A 234 -1.01 20.18 -7.20
C GLY A 234 -2.01 19.63 -8.20
N PHE A 235 -3.21 19.33 -7.76
CA PHE A 235 -4.35 18.94 -8.60
C PHE A 235 -5.66 19.59 -8.11
N ASN A 236 -6.70 19.55 -8.92
CA ASN A 236 -8.07 19.92 -8.56
C ASN A 236 -9.00 18.79 -9.02
N PHE A 237 -10.20 18.72 -8.42
CA PHE A 237 -11.24 17.83 -8.91
C PHE A 237 -11.83 18.40 -10.20
N VAL A 238 -12.20 17.52 -11.14
CA VAL A 238 -12.85 17.86 -12.41
C VAL A 238 -14.34 18.01 -12.15
N ASP A 239 -14.88 19.22 -12.33
CA ASP A 239 -16.28 19.56 -11.98
C ASP A 239 -17.31 18.69 -12.72
N ASP A 240 -17.03 18.32 -13.97
CA ASP A 240 -17.95 17.51 -14.81
C ASP A 240 -18.13 16.06 -14.29
N THR A 241 -17.29 15.61 -13.36
CA THR A 241 -17.36 14.25 -12.78
C THR A 241 -18.03 14.23 -11.41
N LEU A 242 -18.34 15.38 -10.83
CA LEU A 242 -18.95 15.51 -9.51
C LEU A 242 -20.45 15.77 -9.65
N GLU A 243 -21.27 14.73 -9.57
CA GLU A 243 -22.72 14.89 -9.35
C GLU A 243 -22.95 15.10 -7.85
N LEU A 244 -23.53 16.26 -7.50
CA LEU A 244 -24.03 16.49 -6.15
C LEU A 244 -25.31 15.65 -5.96
N ILE A 245 -25.21 14.54 -5.25
CA ILE A 245 -26.34 13.71 -4.85
C ILE A 245 -26.87 14.30 -3.51
N PHE A 246 -27.87 15.17 -3.60
CA PHE A 246 -28.65 15.64 -2.45
C PHE A 246 -30.07 15.10 -2.53
#